data_5c38ad73706215ec29140c64aefa34ca
#
_entry.id   5c38ad73706215ec29140c64aefa34ca
#
_cell.length_a   1.000
_cell.length_b   1.000
_cell.length_c   1.000
_cell.angle_alpha   90.00
_cell.angle_beta   90.00
_cell.angle_gamma   90.00
#
_symmetry.space_group_name_H-M   'P 1'
#
loop_
_entity.id
_entity.type
_entity.pdbx_description
1 polymer ?
#
loop_
_entity_poly.entity_id
_entity_poly.type
_entity_poly.pdbx_seq_one_letter_code
_entity_poly.pdbx_strand_id
1 'polypeptide(L)'
;KADKASTEALSKRGESHLAPRTFNMTIGGLEKALLKEIPAEDAEKWDRTGLLVGERSLPVTRVAVALDATPGAVAAAAEAGASVLLTHHPAFLEAPDAFAPEASALESPGAVVWAAIRNQVALMDFHTALDVSPAAARVLPGMLGLKFTLRFAEPLEGSRRKGYGQICEVPDNDGEPEALARLAARCMAVF
;
A
#
# COMPACT_ATOMS: atom_id res chain seq x y z
N LYS A 1 -25.76 9.46 -36.86
CA LYS A 1 -26.74 8.59 -36.13
C LYS A 1 -26.13 7.25 -35.70
N ALA A 2 -24.84 7.20 -35.37
CA ALA A 2 -24.13 5.98 -34.98
C ALA A 2 -23.36 6.09 -33.64
N ASP A 3 -23.69 7.07 -32.78
CA ASP A 3 -22.83 7.34 -31.59
C ASP A 3 -23.55 7.34 -30.23
N LYS A 4 -24.83 6.98 -30.20
CA LYS A 4 -25.59 6.88 -28.96
C LYS A 4 -25.68 5.46 -28.38
N ALA A 5 -25.47 4.44 -29.18
CA ALA A 5 -25.58 3.05 -28.73
C ALA A 5 -24.30 2.52 -28.00
N SER A 6 -23.15 3.12 -28.29
CA SER A 6 -21.87 2.69 -27.68
C SER A 6 -21.65 3.25 -26.26
N THR A 7 -22.28 4.39 -25.94
CA THR A 7 -22.14 5.00 -24.60
C THR A 7 -23.09 4.39 -23.57
N GLU A 8 -24.22 3.84 -24.00
CA GLU A 8 -25.16 3.13 -23.10
C GLU A 8 -24.70 1.71 -22.72
N ALA A 9 -23.87 1.08 -23.55
CA ALA A 9 -23.37 -0.28 -23.29
C ALA A 9 -22.23 -0.31 -22.23
N LEU A 10 -21.53 0.80 -22.00
CA LEU A 10 -20.45 0.90 -21.00
C LEU A 10 -20.97 1.26 -19.61
N SER A 11 -22.18 1.82 -19.49
CA SER A 11 -22.81 2.18 -18.22
C SER A 11 -23.44 1.00 -17.46
N LYS A 12 -23.58 -0.18 -18.09
CA LYS A 12 -24.25 -1.35 -17.48
C LYS A 12 -23.30 -2.46 -17.04
N ARG A 13 -22.00 -2.24 -17.04
CA ARG A 13 -21.05 -3.23 -16.51
C ARG A 13 -20.47 -2.71 -15.20
N GLY A 14 -21.02 -3.20 -14.08
CA GLY A 14 -20.29 -3.16 -12.83
C GLY A 14 -20.98 -2.71 -11.58
N GLU A 15 -22.30 -2.69 -11.49
CA GLU A 15 -22.93 -2.72 -10.17
C GLU A 15 -23.17 -4.19 -9.74
N SER A 16 -22.07 -4.86 -9.35
CA SER A 16 -22.23 -6.04 -8.51
C SER A 16 -22.69 -5.57 -7.14
N HIS A 17 -23.99 -5.60 -6.88
CA HIS A 17 -24.55 -5.53 -5.53
C HIS A 17 -24.09 -6.75 -4.73
N LEU A 18 -22.83 -6.74 -4.31
CA LEU A 18 -22.43 -7.51 -3.14
C LEU A 18 -23.07 -6.80 -1.95
N ALA A 19 -24.09 -7.43 -1.36
CA ALA A 19 -24.63 -7.00 -0.08
C ALA A 19 -23.45 -6.74 0.88
N PRO A 20 -23.46 -5.63 1.65
CA PRO A 20 -22.37 -5.32 2.57
C PRO A 20 -22.24 -6.48 3.54
N ARG A 21 -21.17 -7.27 3.40
CA ARG A 21 -20.77 -8.20 4.43
C ARG A 21 -20.39 -7.33 5.62
N THR A 22 -21.21 -7.30 6.64
CA THR A 22 -20.89 -6.67 7.93
C THR A 22 -19.74 -7.47 8.54
N PHE A 23 -18.53 -7.11 8.20
CA PHE A 23 -17.37 -7.53 8.96
C PHE A 23 -17.38 -6.71 10.26
N ASN A 24 -17.65 -7.36 11.38
CA ASN A 24 -17.48 -6.78 12.72
C ASN A 24 -15.98 -6.69 13.04
N MET A 25 -15.18 -6.12 12.14
CA MET A 25 -13.76 -5.94 12.32
C MET A 25 -13.49 -4.57 12.94
N THR A 26 -12.72 -4.52 14.00
CA THR A 26 -12.22 -3.27 14.57
C THR A 26 -10.89 -2.88 13.94
N ILE A 27 -10.49 -1.61 14.10
CA ILE A 27 -9.19 -1.12 13.63
C ILE A 27 -8.05 -1.96 14.22
N GLY A 28 -8.11 -2.27 15.54
CA GLY A 28 -7.13 -3.16 16.16
C GLY A 28 -7.19 -4.60 15.67
N GLY A 29 -8.39 -5.07 15.26
CA GLY A 29 -8.56 -6.37 14.62
C GLY A 29 -7.87 -6.43 13.24
N LEU A 30 -8.02 -5.36 12.45
CA LEU A 30 -7.34 -5.20 11.16
C LEU A 30 -5.82 -5.14 11.34
N GLU A 31 -5.34 -4.30 12.26
CA GLU A 31 -3.91 -4.20 12.60
C GLU A 31 -3.34 -5.59 12.94
N LYS A 32 -3.99 -6.30 13.85
CA LYS A 32 -3.54 -7.65 14.26
C LYS A 32 -3.53 -8.65 13.10
N ALA A 33 -4.49 -8.57 12.19
CA ALA A 33 -4.55 -9.44 11.02
C ALA A 33 -3.39 -9.15 10.06
N LEU A 34 -3.08 -7.87 9.81
CA LEU A 34 -1.97 -7.47 8.96
C LEU A 34 -0.62 -7.80 9.60
N LEU A 35 -0.44 -7.53 10.90
CA LEU A 35 0.80 -7.86 11.62
C LEU A 35 1.08 -9.37 11.69
N LYS A 36 0.08 -10.21 11.51
CA LYS A 36 0.29 -11.66 11.41
C LYS A 36 0.99 -12.06 10.10
N GLU A 37 0.70 -11.35 9.01
CA GLU A 37 1.26 -11.61 7.68
C GLU A 37 2.53 -10.79 7.43
N ILE A 38 2.63 -9.60 8.05
CA ILE A 38 3.72 -8.64 7.94
C ILE A 38 4.15 -8.27 9.36
N PRO A 39 4.97 -9.10 10.01
CA PRO A 39 5.36 -8.91 11.40
C PRO A 39 6.20 -7.64 11.61
N ALA A 40 5.91 -6.88 12.67
CA ALA A 40 6.64 -5.65 12.97
C ALA A 40 8.13 -5.89 13.30
N GLU A 41 8.48 -7.09 13.75
CA GLU A 41 9.88 -7.49 14.00
C GLU A 41 10.72 -7.62 12.71
N ASP A 42 10.10 -7.67 11.55
CA ASP A 42 10.78 -7.67 10.26
C ASP A 42 11.13 -6.25 9.78
N ALA A 43 10.56 -5.21 10.40
CA ALA A 43 10.84 -3.82 10.07
C ALA A 43 12.25 -3.40 10.51
N GLU A 44 12.81 -2.41 9.82
CA GLU A 44 14.02 -1.73 10.23
C GLU A 44 13.85 -1.09 11.62
N LYS A 45 14.92 -1.04 12.41
CA LYS A 45 14.88 -0.53 13.81
C LYS A 45 14.43 0.92 13.93
N TRP A 46 14.63 1.70 12.90
CA TRP A 46 14.26 3.12 12.84
C TRP A 46 12.83 3.34 12.32
N ASP A 47 12.22 2.28 11.80
CA ASP A 47 10.91 2.34 11.14
C ASP A 47 9.75 2.28 12.14
N ARG A 48 8.56 2.54 11.63
CA ARG A 48 7.30 2.38 12.34
C ARG A 48 6.38 1.49 11.52
N THR A 49 5.60 0.66 12.19
CA THR A 49 4.71 -0.31 11.52
C THR A 49 3.46 -0.49 12.36
N GLY A 50 2.31 -0.46 11.72
CA GLY A 50 1.01 -0.64 12.35
C GLY A 50 0.25 0.68 12.55
N LEU A 51 -0.59 0.75 13.58
CA LEU A 51 -1.45 1.89 13.84
C LEU A 51 -0.67 3.05 14.45
N LEU A 52 -0.57 4.17 13.71
CA LEU A 52 0.07 5.41 14.16
C LEU A 52 -0.92 6.40 14.77
N VAL A 53 -2.12 6.51 14.19
CA VAL A 53 -3.16 7.46 14.63
C VAL A 53 -4.50 6.74 14.59
N GLY A 54 -5.28 6.86 15.68
CA GLY A 54 -6.63 6.30 15.74
C GLY A 54 -6.90 5.44 16.95
N GLU A 55 -8.13 4.99 17.09
CA GLU A 55 -8.61 4.19 18.21
C GLU A 55 -8.87 2.76 17.78
N ARG A 56 -8.19 1.79 18.40
CA ARG A 56 -8.26 0.37 18.06
C ARG A 56 -9.64 -0.26 18.22
N SER A 57 -10.47 0.29 19.10
CA SER A 57 -11.82 -0.23 19.39
C SER A 57 -12.87 0.11 18.32
N LEU A 58 -12.62 1.14 17.50
CA LEU A 58 -13.58 1.59 16.49
C LEU A 58 -13.72 0.57 15.33
N PRO A 59 -14.92 0.48 14.75
CA PRO A 59 -15.18 -0.44 13.65
C PRO A 59 -14.49 0.03 12.35
N VAL A 60 -14.04 -0.91 11.56
CA VAL A 60 -13.61 -0.66 10.18
C VAL A 60 -14.83 -0.60 9.28
N THR A 61 -15.10 0.54 8.67
CA THR A 61 -16.16 0.71 7.66
C THR A 61 -15.64 0.42 6.27
N ARG A 62 -14.50 1.02 5.94
CA ARG A 62 -13.77 0.87 4.67
C ARG A 62 -12.30 1.15 4.91
N VAL A 63 -11.44 0.56 4.11
CA VAL A 63 -10.00 0.84 4.07
C VAL A 63 -9.69 1.54 2.76
N ALA A 64 -9.11 2.72 2.83
CA ALA A 64 -8.45 3.37 1.72
C ALA A 64 -6.96 2.98 1.72
N VAL A 65 -6.35 2.87 0.55
CA VAL A 65 -4.94 2.51 0.40
C VAL A 65 -4.24 3.59 -0.41
N ALA A 66 -3.08 4.03 0.05
CA ALA A 66 -2.24 5.01 -0.66
C ALA A 66 -0.75 4.67 -0.48
N LEU A 67 0.12 5.29 -1.26
CA LEU A 67 1.56 5.21 -1.05
C LEU A 67 1.96 6.06 0.15
N ASP A 68 1.50 7.31 0.17
CA ASP A 68 1.86 8.33 1.15
C ASP A 68 0.67 8.75 2.00
N ALA A 69 0.93 8.97 3.28
CA ALA A 69 -0.01 9.62 4.18
C ALA A 69 0.09 11.15 4.01
N THR A 70 -0.81 11.73 3.22
CA THR A 70 -0.92 13.18 3.03
C THR A 70 -2.26 13.70 3.54
N PRO A 71 -2.41 15.00 3.89
CA PRO A 71 -3.71 15.57 4.22
C PRO A 71 -4.76 15.36 3.12
N GLY A 72 -4.33 15.42 1.84
CA GLY A 72 -5.18 15.14 0.68
C GLY A 72 -5.64 13.69 0.63
N ALA A 73 -4.76 12.73 0.87
CA ALA A 73 -5.11 11.31 0.93
C ALA A 73 -6.09 11.02 2.08
N VAL A 74 -5.90 11.65 3.25
CA VAL A 74 -6.83 11.55 4.38
C VAL A 74 -8.21 12.09 4.02
N ALA A 75 -8.27 13.28 3.38
CA ALA A 75 -9.54 13.87 2.96
C ALA A 75 -10.27 12.97 1.95
N ALA A 76 -9.56 12.46 0.93
CA ALA A 76 -10.12 11.54 -0.05
C ALA A 76 -10.61 10.22 0.60
N ALA A 77 -9.88 9.69 1.58
CA ALA A 77 -10.31 8.51 2.34
C ALA A 77 -11.62 8.79 3.09
N ALA A 78 -11.72 9.95 3.77
CA ALA A 78 -12.92 10.36 4.48
C ALA A 78 -14.13 10.53 3.54
N GLU A 79 -13.95 11.22 2.41
CA GLU A 79 -14.97 11.38 1.37
C GLU A 79 -15.47 10.04 0.82
N ALA A 80 -14.56 9.06 0.71
CA ALA A 80 -14.91 7.70 0.31
C ALA A 80 -15.58 6.89 1.44
N GLY A 81 -15.76 7.45 2.64
CA GLY A 81 -16.33 6.77 3.81
C GLY A 81 -15.40 5.74 4.45
N ALA A 82 -14.09 5.88 4.25
CA ALA A 82 -13.11 5.02 4.89
C ALA A 82 -12.83 5.48 6.32
N SER A 83 -12.76 4.51 7.24
CA SER A 83 -12.34 4.74 8.63
C SER A 83 -10.84 4.49 8.84
N VAL A 84 -10.16 3.92 7.84
CA VAL A 84 -8.72 3.64 7.87
C VAL A 84 -8.10 4.07 6.55
N LEU A 85 -7.02 4.81 6.62
CA LEU A 85 -6.06 5.01 5.52
C LEU A 85 -4.84 4.14 5.83
N LEU A 86 -4.64 3.13 4.98
CA LEU A 86 -3.48 2.25 5.01
C LEU A 86 -2.46 2.76 4.01
N THR A 87 -1.25 3.04 4.45
CA THR A 87 -0.17 3.55 3.60
C THR A 87 1.05 2.66 3.61
N HIS A 88 1.89 2.80 2.59
CA HIS A 88 3.21 2.21 2.59
C HIS A 88 4.14 3.04 3.46
N HIS A 89 4.30 4.32 3.15
CA HIS A 89 5.13 5.21 3.96
C HIS A 89 4.40 5.64 5.24
N PRO A 90 5.08 5.64 6.39
CA PRO A 90 4.51 6.09 7.64
C PRO A 90 4.19 7.60 7.61
N ALA A 91 3.13 7.99 8.29
CA ALA A 91 2.76 9.41 8.42
C ALA A 91 3.86 10.24 9.10
N PHE A 92 4.68 9.60 9.92
CA PHE A 92 5.86 10.17 10.56
C PHE A 92 6.78 9.07 11.08
N LEU A 93 8.08 9.32 11.05
CA LEU A 93 9.10 8.50 11.73
C LEU A 93 9.38 9.04 13.13
N GLU A 94 9.49 10.37 13.25
CA GLU A 94 9.61 11.07 14.52
C GLU A 94 8.31 11.80 14.83
N ALA A 95 7.97 11.91 16.11
CA ALA A 95 6.75 12.59 16.52
C ALA A 95 6.78 14.06 16.09
N PRO A 96 5.71 14.60 15.49
CA PRO A 96 5.65 15.99 15.09
C PRO A 96 5.69 16.93 16.30
N ASP A 97 6.39 18.07 16.18
CA ASP A 97 6.45 19.10 17.20
C ASP A 97 5.13 19.88 17.34
N ALA A 98 4.33 19.93 16.26
CA ALA A 98 3.06 20.63 16.22
C ALA A 98 2.03 19.90 15.37
N PHE A 99 0.75 20.03 15.74
CA PHE A 99 -0.38 19.44 15.04
C PHE A 99 -1.29 20.57 14.54
N ALA A 100 -1.03 21.10 13.37
CA ALA A 100 -1.77 22.23 12.81
C ALA A 100 -1.95 22.10 11.30
N PRO A 101 -3.10 22.59 10.74
CA PRO A 101 -3.35 22.60 9.31
C PRO A 101 -2.66 23.82 8.68
N GLU A 102 -1.34 23.78 8.51
CA GLU A 102 -0.60 24.88 7.89
C GLU A 102 -0.65 24.78 6.37
N ALA A 103 -1.07 25.87 5.73
CA ALA A 103 -1.20 25.91 4.25
C ALA A 103 0.13 25.73 3.51
N SER A 104 1.25 26.08 4.14
CA SER A 104 2.60 25.95 3.60
C SER A 104 3.22 24.56 3.84
N ALA A 105 2.58 23.70 4.63
CA ALA A 105 3.10 22.42 5.09
C ALA A 105 2.14 21.29 4.72
N LEU A 106 1.67 21.26 3.47
CA LEU A 106 0.75 20.23 2.96
C LEU A 106 1.25 18.79 3.17
N GLU A 107 2.55 18.61 3.37
CA GLU A 107 3.21 17.33 3.61
C GLU A 107 3.80 17.24 5.04
N SER A 108 3.53 18.23 5.90
CA SER A 108 4.00 18.19 7.29
C SER A 108 3.34 17.01 8.03
N PRO A 109 4.11 16.16 8.72
CA PRO A 109 3.57 15.08 9.54
C PRO A 109 2.49 15.53 10.51
N GLY A 110 2.64 16.71 11.12
CA GLY A 110 1.66 17.29 12.01
C GLY A 110 0.33 17.66 11.35
N ALA A 111 0.38 18.15 10.10
CA ALA A 111 -0.81 18.43 9.30
C ALA A 111 -1.55 17.15 8.92
N VAL A 112 -0.82 16.06 8.62
CA VAL A 112 -1.39 14.74 8.34
C VAL A 112 -2.13 14.20 9.56
N VAL A 113 -1.50 14.23 10.74
CA VAL A 113 -2.12 13.76 11.99
C VAL A 113 -3.34 14.62 12.34
N TRP A 114 -3.25 15.96 12.17
CA TRP A 114 -4.39 16.86 12.36
C TRP A 114 -5.56 16.48 11.44
N ALA A 115 -5.30 16.29 10.15
CA ALA A 115 -6.31 15.90 9.18
C ALA A 115 -6.95 14.56 9.55
N ALA A 116 -6.16 13.57 9.97
CA ALA A 116 -6.62 12.25 10.37
C ALA A 116 -7.58 12.31 11.56
N ILE A 117 -7.19 13.02 12.62
CA ILE A 117 -8.03 13.20 13.82
C ILE A 117 -9.32 13.94 13.48
N ARG A 118 -9.22 15.03 12.72
CA ARG A 118 -10.37 15.85 12.33
C ARG A 118 -11.39 15.10 11.49
N ASN A 119 -10.93 14.23 10.61
CA ASN A 119 -11.78 13.45 9.71
C ASN A 119 -12.14 12.06 10.28
N GLN A 120 -11.68 11.73 11.48
CA GLN A 120 -11.91 10.43 12.13
C GLN A 120 -11.41 9.25 11.27
N VAL A 121 -10.30 9.43 10.54
CA VAL A 121 -9.62 8.43 9.74
C VAL A 121 -8.39 7.95 10.50
N ALA A 122 -8.33 6.68 10.81
CA ALA A 122 -7.13 6.07 11.41
C ALA A 122 -6.01 5.95 10.37
N LEU A 123 -4.77 6.22 10.78
CA LEU A 123 -3.58 6.04 9.95
C LEU A 123 -2.85 4.77 10.36
N MET A 124 -2.59 3.91 9.42
CA MET A 124 -1.88 2.66 9.59
C MET A 124 -0.90 2.49 8.44
N ASP A 125 0.33 2.06 8.73
CA ASP A 125 1.34 1.83 7.69
C ASP A 125 2.00 0.47 7.82
N PHE A 126 2.52 0.01 6.68
CA PHE A 126 3.38 -1.16 6.58
C PHE A 126 4.46 -0.83 5.55
N HIS A 127 5.63 -0.44 6.04
CA HIS A 127 6.76 0.07 5.26
C HIS A 127 7.82 -1.01 5.09
N THR A 128 8.96 -0.92 5.75
CA THR A 128 10.09 -1.84 5.53
C THR A 128 9.76 -3.30 5.88
N ALA A 129 8.86 -3.54 6.83
CA ALA A 129 8.36 -4.89 7.09
C ALA A 129 7.62 -5.50 5.90
N LEU A 130 6.85 -4.66 5.15
CA LEU A 130 6.20 -5.08 3.92
C LEU A 130 7.23 -5.33 2.82
N ASP A 131 8.22 -4.44 2.65
CA ASP A 131 9.25 -4.56 1.61
C ASP A 131 9.99 -5.89 1.65
N VAL A 132 10.33 -6.37 2.85
CA VAL A 132 11.03 -7.65 3.02
C VAL A 132 10.09 -8.86 2.97
N SER A 133 8.78 -8.65 2.92
CA SER A 133 7.79 -9.73 3.02
C SER A 133 7.76 -10.62 1.78
N PRO A 134 7.39 -11.91 1.92
CA PRO A 134 7.18 -12.79 0.78
C PRO A 134 6.06 -12.34 -0.17
N ALA A 135 5.11 -11.54 0.33
CA ALA A 135 4.02 -10.98 -0.47
C ALA A 135 4.53 -9.90 -1.42
N ALA A 136 5.25 -8.89 -0.89
CA ALA A 136 5.83 -7.80 -1.68
C ALA A 136 6.87 -8.31 -2.69
N ALA A 137 7.67 -9.30 -2.31
CA ALA A 137 8.72 -9.86 -3.15
C ALA A 137 8.24 -10.42 -4.50
N ARG A 138 6.93 -10.67 -4.66
CA ARG A 138 6.34 -11.21 -5.90
C ARG A 138 5.68 -10.15 -6.77
N VAL A 139 5.43 -8.96 -6.21
CA VAL A 139 4.64 -7.92 -6.90
C VAL A 139 5.42 -7.39 -8.12
N LEU A 140 6.56 -6.79 -7.88
CA LEU A 140 7.36 -6.18 -8.94
C LEU A 140 7.83 -7.18 -10.02
N PRO A 141 8.37 -8.36 -9.67
CA PRO A 141 8.67 -9.37 -10.67
C PRO A 141 7.44 -9.78 -11.49
N GLY A 142 6.28 -9.94 -10.85
CA GLY A 142 5.04 -10.28 -11.52
C GLY A 142 4.57 -9.22 -12.50
N MET A 143 4.62 -7.94 -12.13
CA MET A 143 4.29 -6.80 -13.00
C MET A 143 5.20 -6.72 -14.23
N LEU A 144 6.48 -7.06 -14.05
CA LEU A 144 7.47 -7.05 -15.12
C LEU A 144 7.54 -8.36 -15.90
N GLY A 145 6.72 -9.37 -15.59
CA GLY A 145 6.77 -10.68 -16.24
C GLY A 145 8.10 -11.41 -16.03
N LEU A 146 8.77 -11.15 -14.91
CA LEU A 146 10.01 -11.80 -14.52
C LEU A 146 9.75 -13.01 -13.64
N LYS A 147 10.63 -14.00 -13.70
CA LYS A 147 10.55 -15.18 -12.84
C LYS A 147 11.40 -14.96 -11.59
N PHE A 148 10.76 -14.70 -10.46
CA PHE A 148 11.44 -14.59 -9.17
C PHE A 148 12.03 -15.93 -8.75
N THR A 149 13.34 -15.96 -8.48
CA THR A 149 14.09 -17.19 -8.14
C THR A 149 14.00 -17.57 -6.66
N LEU A 150 13.21 -16.84 -5.85
CA LEU A 150 13.15 -16.95 -4.38
C LEU A 150 14.48 -16.61 -3.68
N ARG A 151 15.35 -15.85 -4.35
CA ARG A 151 16.62 -15.35 -3.82
C ARG A 151 16.58 -13.84 -3.74
N PHE A 152 17.20 -13.31 -2.71
CA PHE A 152 17.33 -11.89 -2.45
C PHE A 152 18.79 -11.45 -2.56
N ALA A 153 19.03 -10.20 -2.96
CA ALA A 153 20.36 -9.60 -2.94
C ALA A 153 20.83 -9.43 -1.49
N GLU A 154 19.92 -8.98 -0.64
CA GLU A 154 20.13 -8.78 0.81
C GLU A 154 19.07 -9.58 1.58
N PRO A 155 19.35 -10.84 1.94
CA PRO A 155 18.43 -11.63 2.74
C PRO A 155 18.31 -11.06 4.17
N LEU A 156 17.10 -11.07 4.71
CA LEU A 156 16.90 -10.74 6.13
C LEU A 156 17.58 -11.81 6.99
N GLU A 157 18.23 -11.38 8.08
CA GLU A 157 18.97 -12.28 8.97
C GLU A 157 18.10 -13.44 9.45
N GLY A 158 18.63 -14.65 9.34
CA GLY A 158 17.90 -15.87 9.73
C GLY A 158 16.80 -16.30 8.78
N SER A 159 16.53 -15.59 7.68
CA SER A 159 15.48 -15.90 6.72
C SER A 159 16.02 -16.27 5.34
N ARG A 160 15.37 -17.27 4.70
CA ARG A 160 15.57 -17.57 3.27
C ARG A 160 14.43 -17.07 2.39
N ARG A 161 13.39 -16.49 2.99
CA ARG A 161 12.16 -16.10 2.28
C ARG A 161 11.84 -14.62 2.36
N LYS A 162 12.64 -13.86 3.09
CA LYS A 162 12.48 -12.43 3.34
C LYS A 162 13.79 -11.72 3.01
N GLY A 163 13.70 -10.51 2.49
CA GLY A 163 14.89 -9.69 2.16
C GLY A 163 14.60 -8.66 1.09
N TYR A 164 15.59 -7.83 0.84
CA TYR A 164 15.57 -6.80 -0.19
C TYR A 164 16.20 -7.28 -1.50
N GLY A 165 15.76 -6.67 -2.60
CA GLY A 165 16.32 -6.91 -3.93
C GLY A 165 16.03 -8.32 -4.45
N GLN A 166 14.97 -8.49 -5.21
CA GLN A 166 14.58 -9.78 -5.79
C GLN A 166 15.51 -10.16 -6.95
N ILE A 167 16.14 -11.34 -6.88
CA ILE A 167 16.91 -11.91 -7.99
C ILE A 167 15.95 -12.67 -8.88
N CYS A 168 15.86 -12.23 -10.14
CA CYS A 168 14.91 -12.76 -11.11
C CYS A 168 15.62 -13.32 -12.34
N GLU A 169 15.01 -14.34 -12.95
CA GLU A 169 15.34 -14.77 -14.30
C GLU A 169 14.54 -13.94 -15.29
N VAL A 170 15.20 -13.46 -16.31
CA VAL A 170 14.56 -12.79 -17.46
C VAL A 170 14.04 -13.89 -18.37
N PRO A 171 12.78 -13.86 -18.83
CA PRO A 171 12.24 -14.87 -19.71
C PRO A 171 13.08 -15.00 -20.97
N ASP A 172 13.31 -16.25 -21.37
CA ASP A 172 13.99 -16.61 -22.58
C ASP A 172 13.06 -16.36 -23.79
N ASN A 173 13.60 -15.77 -24.84
CA ASN A 173 12.95 -15.63 -26.13
C ASN A 173 13.59 -16.64 -27.09
N ASP A 174 13.05 -17.87 -27.15
CA ASP A 174 13.51 -18.92 -28.05
C ASP A 174 15.00 -19.30 -27.89
N GLY A 175 15.51 -19.32 -26.65
CA GLY A 175 16.90 -19.65 -26.32
C GLY A 175 17.88 -18.47 -26.30
N GLU A 176 17.40 -17.26 -26.63
CA GLU A 176 18.21 -16.03 -26.58
C GLU A 176 17.84 -15.15 -25.38
N PRO A 177 18.82 -14.67 -24.58
CA PRO A 177 18.55 -13.74 -23.50
C PRO A 177 17.86 -12.49 -23.99
N GLU A 178 16.85 -12.01 -23.26
CA GLU A 178 16.22 -10.73 -23.60
C GLU A 178 17.26 -9.59 -23.56
N ALA A 179 17.35 -8.82 -24.64
CA ALA A 179 18.24 -7.67 -24.68
C ALA A 179 17.85 -6.65 -23.60
N LEU A 180 18.84 -6.06 -22.91
CA LEU A 180 18.66 -5.06 -21.86
C LEU A 180 17.71 -3.92 -22.28
N ALA A 181 17.80 -3.48 -23.54
CA ALA A 181 16.92 -2.45 -24.09
C ALA A 181 15.44 -2.84 -24.06
N ARG A 182 15.11 -4.11 -24.32
CA ARG A 182 13.71 -4.61 -24.23
C ARG A 182 13.23 -4.69 -22.79
N LEU A 183 14.07 -5.15 -21.87
CA LEU A 183 13.75 -5.15 -20.44
C LEU A 183 13.51 -3.73 -19.95
N ALA A 184 14.37 -2.77 -20.32
CA ALA A 184 14.19 -1.36 -19.98
C ALA A 184 12.89 -0.80 -20.54
N ALA A 185 12.56 -1.07 -21.82
CA ALA A 185 11.30 -0.65 -22.44
C ALA A 185 10.07 -1.25 -21.72
N ARG A 186 10.16 -2.50 -21.25
CA ARG A 186 9.10 -3.15 -20.45
C ARG A 186 8.93 -2.46 -19.10
N CYS A 187 10.02 -2.14 -18.39
CA CYS A 187 9.95 -1.38 -17.15
C CYS A 187 9.26 -0.02 -17.37
N MET A 188 9.67 0.72 -18.40
CA MET A 188 9.06 2.02 -18.74
C MET A 188 7.58 1.93 -19.15
N ALA A 189 7.10 0.79 -19.60
CA ALA A 189 5.70 0.58 -19.97
C ALA A 189 4.82 0.24 -18.77
N VAL A 190 5.40 -0.16 -17.63
CA VAL A 190 4.70 -0.52 -16.39
C VAL A 190 4.63 0.67 -15.44
N PHE A 191 5.62 1.56 -15.48
CA PHE A 191 5.78 2.75 -14.63
C PHE A 191 5.76 4.04 -15.46
#